data_6cd3a97daefefb57bfd27687ced0ac94
#
_entry.id   6cd3a97daefefb57bfd27687ced0ac94
#
_cell.length_a   1.000
_cell.length_b   1.000
_cell.length_c   1.000
_cell.angle_alpha   90.00
_cell.angle_beta   90.00
_cell.angle_gamma   90.00
#
_symmetry.space_group_name_H-M   'P 1'
#
loop_
_entity.id
_entity.type
_entity.pdbx_description
1 polymer ?
#
loop_
_entity_poly.entity_id
_entity_poly.type
_entity_poly.pdbx_seq_one_letter_code
_entity_poly.pdbx_strand_id
1 'polypeptide(L)'
;MRLLGALIGLAVGVLGAAIVLTAYRRWVQPWQHRWGATDEEVWAAMPGDELVPAAASTTRAITIAAAPEDVWPWLVQLGYGRAGWYSYDWIDNDGRASADHVVPELQDLQIGDQILMGPGMGPAVRAMEPNRYLVAGDREGGSWCLALNPAAGGTRLVSRWRVRWPLTPATVFWVLLSDPGAFVMERRMLKGIKARVEGAAVGSAA
;
A
#
# COMPACT_ATOMS: atom_id res chain seq x y z
N MET A 1 20.17 46.33 6.71
CA MET A 1 18.91 46.12 5.92
C MET A 1 18.85 44.77 5.19
N ARG A 2 19.89 44.28 4.51
CA ARG A 2 19.86 43.01 3.77
C ARG A 2 19.66 41.77 4.67
N LEU A 3 20.32 41.69 5.83
CA LEU A 3 20.18 40.61 6.81
C LEU A 3 18.76 40.51 7.39
N LEU A 4 18.15 41.64 7.73
CA LEU A 4 16.80 41.70 8.26
C LEU A 4 15.77 41.20 7.22
N GLY A 5 15.93 41.61 5.96
CA GLY A 5 15.07 41.12 4.85
C GLY A 5 15.22 39.62 4.64
N ALA A 6 16.44 39.06 4.73
CA ALA A 6 16.67 37.63 4.62
C ALA A 6 16.03 36.85 5.78
N LEU A 7 16.12 37.35 7.02
CA LEU A 7 15.49 36.74 8.19
C LEU A 7 13.95 36.77 8.10
N ILE A 8 13.37 37.87 7.64
CA ILE A 8 11.93 37.98 7.43
C ILE A 8 11.49 36.99 6.31
N GLY A 9 12.23 36.95 5.21
CA GLY A 9 11.92 35.98 4.13
C GLY A 9 11.98 34.54 4.59
N LEU A 10 12.99 34.16 5.38
CA LEU A 10 13.09 32.83 5.97
C LEU A 10 11.93 32.53 6.92
N ALA A 11 11.59 33.48 7.80
CA ALA A 11 10.47 33.31 8.74
C ALA A 11 9.12 33.11 8.01
N VAL A 12 8.87 33.92 6.98
CA VAL A 12 7.67 33.79 6.13
C VAL A 12 7.63 32.43 5.41
N GLY A 13 8.77 31.98 4.88
CA GLY A 13 8.88 30.66 4.24
C GLY A 13 8.60 29.51 5.20
N VAL A 14 9.17 29.54 6.40
CA VAL A 14 8.94 28.54 7.44
C VAL A 14 7.47 28.52 7.89
N LEU A 15 6.89 29.69 8.10
CA LEU A 15 5.48 29.81 8.47
C LEU A 15 4.55 29.27 7.37
N GLY A 16 4.81 29.62 6.11
CA GLY A 16 4.07 29.10 4.97
C GLY A 16 4.16 27.57 4.86
N ALA A 17 5.35 27.00 5.00
CA ALA A 17 5.55 25.55 5.01
C ALA A 17 4.81 24.88 6.17
N ALA A 18 4.83 25.47 7.37
CA ALA A 18 4.12 24.95 8.53
C ALA A 18 2.59 24.96 8.32
N ILE A 19 2.04 26.01 7.71
CA ILE A 19 0.60 26.08 7.38
C ILE A 19 0.22 25.00 6.37
N VAL A 20 0.96 24.85 5.27
CA VAL A 20 0.70 23.84 4.25
C VAL A 20 0.78 22.44 4.85
N LEU A 21 1.79 22.16 5.66
CA LEU A 21 1.96 20.90 6.34
C LEU A 21 0.80 20.60 7.30
N THR A 22 0.39 21.58 8.07
CA THR A 22 -0.73 21.45 9.01
C THR A 22 -2.02 21.19 8.25
N ALA A 23 -2.27 21.90 7.16
CA ALA A 23 -3.42 21.70 6.28
C ALA A 23 -3.43 20.27 5.67
N TYR A 24 -2.28 19.83 5.13
CA TYR A 24 -2.12 18.49 4.61
C TYR A 24 -2.45 17.43 5.69
N ARG A 25 -1.83 17.52 6.87
CA ARG A 25 -2.04 16.55 7.96
C ARG A 25 -3.46 16.55 8.52
N ARG A 26 -4.16 17.71 8.48
CA ARG A 26 -5.51 17.84 9.04
C ARG A 26 -6.61 17.37 8.11
N TRP A 27 -6.43 17.52 6.79
CA TRP A 27 -7.50 17.26 5.82
C TRP A 27 -7.15 16.22 4.77
N VAL A 28 -5.93 16.23 4.24
CA VAL A 28 -5.55 15.36 3.11
C VAL A 28 -5.06 14.00 3.60
N GLN A 29 -4.12 13.97 4.54
CA GLN A 29 -3.52 12.75 5.05
C GLN A 29 -4.53 11.77 5.65
N PRO A 30 -5.50 12.18 6.51
CA PRO A 30 -6.50 11.24 7.02
C PRO A 30 -7.34 10.58 5.93
N TRP A 31 -7.70 11.35 4.89
CA TRP A 31 -8.39 10.79 3.72
C TRP A 31 -7.51 9.80 2.94
N GLN A 32 -6.25 10.14 2.69
CA GLN A 32 -5.31 9.24 2.00
C GLN A 32 -5.07 7.94 2.78
N HIS A 33 -4.96 8.04 4.10
CA HIS A 33 -4.72 6.88 4.96
C HIS A 33 -5.90 5.93 5.04
N ARG A 34 -7.11 6.40 4.70
CA ARG A 34 -8.36 5.64 4.80
C ARG A 34 -9.10 5.53 3.46
N TRP A 35 -8.39 5.77 2.36
CA TRP A 35 -9.02 5.79 1.05
C TRP A 35 -9.79 4.50 0.76
N GLY A 36 -11.10 4.64 0.53
CA GLY A 36 -12.00 3.55 0.20
C GLY A 36 -12.35 2.63 1.38
N ALA A 37 -11.69 2.73 2.54
CA ALA A 37 -12.01 1.93 3.72
C ALA A 37 -13.17 2.52 4.52
N THR A 38 -13.97 1.65 5.14
CA THR A 38 -15.00 2.03 6.11
C THR A 38 -14.38 2.27 7.50
N ASP A 39 -15.12 2.90 8.40
CA ASP A 39 -14.68 3.06 9.79
C ASP A 39 -14.47 1.72 10.46
N GLU A 40 -15.35 0.75 10.23
CA GLU A 40 -15.24 -0.60 10.73
C GLU A 40 -13.94 -1.28 10.27
N GLU A 41 -13.62 -1.21 8.97
CA GLU A 41 -12.38 -1.77 8.44
C GLU A 41 -11.13 -1.12 9.01
N VAL A 42 -11.17 0.17 9.30
CA VAL A 42 -10.05 0.91 9.91
C VAL A 42 -9.79 0.45 11.34
N TRP A 43 -10.83 0.16 12.11
CA TRP A 43 -10.72 -0.18 13.53
C TRP A 43 -10.72 -1.69 13.82
N ALA A 44 -11.15 -2.53 12.89
CA ALA A 44 -11.10 -3.98 13.03
C ALA A 44 -9.65 -4.47 13.17
N ALA A 45 -9.45 -5.49 13.99
CA ALA A 45 -8.18 -6.20 14.02
C ALA A 45 -7.95 -6.94 12.70
N MET A 46 -6.72 -6.91 12.18
CA MET A 46 -6.32 -7.62 10.98
C MET A 46 -5.08 -8.50 11.25
N PRO A 47 -4.94 -9.61 10.50
CA PRO A 47 -3.71 -10.40 10.56
C PRO A 47 -2.47 -9.53 10.33
N GLY A 48 -1.42 -9.73 11.13
CA GLY A 48 -0.18 -8.94 11.07
C GLY A 48 -0.18 -7.66 11.92
N ASP A 49 -1.31 -7.26 12.52
CA ASP A 49 -1.34 -6.12 13.45
C ASP A 49 -0.48 -6.37 14.70
N GLU A 50 -0.37 -7.62 15.11
CA GLU A 50 0.42 -8.08 16.27
C GLU A 50 1.94 -7.98 16.02
N LEU A 51 2.39 -7.94 14.78
CA LEU A 51 3.81 -7.77 14.45
C LEU A 51 4.32 -6.39 14.87
N VAL A 52 3.48 -5.36 14.69
CA VAL A 52 3.85 -3.97 14.99
C VAL A 52 2.72 -3.28 15.77
N PRO A 53 2.51 -3.67 17.05
CA PRO A 53 1.50 -3.04 17.88
C PRO A 53 1.83 -1.56 18.12
N ALA A 54 0.82 -0.74 18.32
CA ALA A 54 0.93 0.71 18.56
C ALA A 54 1.69 1.50 17.48
N ALA A 55 1.71 1.00 16.24
CA ALA A 55 2.28 1.68 15.09
C ALA A 55 1.27 2.62 14.40
N ALA A 56 1.76 3.58 13.65
CA ALA A 56 0.93 4.29 12.69
C ALA A 56 0.40 3.32 11.64
N SER A 57 -0.86 3.42 11.28
CA SER A 57 -1.46 2.56 10.26
C SER A 57 -2.15 3.33 9.16
N THR A 58 -2.11 2.78 7.96
CA THR A 58 -2.97 3.16 6.85
C THR A 58 -3.83 1.96 6.48
N THR A 59 -5.12 2.17 6.26
CA THR A 59 -6.05 1.11 5.84
C THR A 59 -6.79 1.60 4.60
N ARG A 60 -6.55 0.94 3.46
CA ARG A 60 -7.17 1.28 2.18
C ARG A 60 -7.94 0.08 1.67
N ALA A 61 -9.01 0.31 0.94
CA ALA A 61 -9.82 -0.80 0.48
C ALA A 61 -10.53 -0.50 -0.85
N ILE A 62 -10.84 -1.59 -1.57
CA ILE A 62 -11.60 -1.55 -2.82
C ILE A 62 -12.48 -2.79 -2.93
N THR A 63 -13.65 -2.66 -3.54
CA THR A 63 -14.51 -3.81 -3.88
C THR A 63 -14.21 -4.28 -5.30
N ILE A 64 -14.05 -5.58 -5.47
CA ILE A 64 -13.78 -6.26 -6.73
C ILE A 64 -14.95 -7.19 -7.01
N ALA A 65 -15.56 -7.11 -8.19
CA ALA A 65 -16.71 -7.91 -8.60
C ALA A 65 -16.28 -9.33 -9.05
N ALA A 66 -15.64 -10.07 -8.13
CA ALA A 66 -15.17 -11.44 -8.33
C ALA A 66 -15.06 -12.17 -6.98
N ALA A 67 -15.02 -13.50 -7.00
CA ALA A 67 -14.81 -14.30 -5.80
C ALA A 67 -13.38 -14.16 -5.25
N PRO A 68 -13.13 -14.40 -3.95
CA PRO A 68 -11.77 -14.35 -3.38
C PRO A 68 -10.78 -15.26 -4.10
N GLU A 69 -11.22 -16.39 -4.60
CA GLU A 69 -10.44 -17.36 -5.36
C GLU A 69 -9.90 -16.79 -6.68
N ASP A 70 -10.64 -15.88 -7.29
CA ASP A 70 -10.23 -15.20 -8.53
C ASP A 70 -9.28 -14.02 -8.25
N VAL A 71 -9.36 -13.43 -7.05
CA VAL A 71 -8.49 -12.32 -6.64
C VAL A 71 -7.14 -12.82 -6.14
N TRP A 72 -7.13 -13.93 -5.39
CA TRP A 72 -5.95 -14.47 -4.71
C TRP A 72 -4.74 -14.69 -5.62
N PRO A 73 -4.86 -15.28 -6.82
CA PRO A 73 -3.74 -15.50 -7.73
C PRO A 73 -2.99 -14.21 -8.09
N TRP A 74 -3.69 -13.08 -8.16
CA TRP A 74 -3.10 -11.79 -8.45
C TRP A 74 -2.32 -11.20 -7.27
N LEU A 75 -2.68 -11.58 -6.04
CA LEU A 75 -1.96 -11.13 -4.83
C LEU A 75 -0.65 -11.89 -4.65
N VAL A 76 -0.65 -13.21 -4.83
CA VAL A 76 0.54 -14.03 -4.60
C VAL A 76 1.64 -13.83 -5.62
N GLN A 77 1.33 -13.35 -6.81
CA GLN A 77 2.33 -13.07 -7.84
C GLN A 77 2.90 -11.65 -7.81
N LEU A 78 2.40 -10.74 -6.92
CA LEU A 78 2.87 -9.37 -6.78
C LEU A 78 4.38 -9.30 -6.51
N GLY A 79 5.01 -8.23 -6.95
CA GLY A 79 6.36 -7.85 -6.57
C GLY A 79 7.27 -7.49 -7.73
N TYR A 80 8.31 -6.72 -7.42
CA TYR A 80 9.39 -6.37 -8.33
C TYR A 80 10.12 -7.65 -8.82
N GLY A 81 10.32 -7.75 -10.12
CA GLY A 81 10.93 -8.93 -10.74
C GLY A 81 10.04 -10.18 -10.78
N ARG A 82 8.80 -10.09 -10.33
CA ARG A 82 7.70 -11.07 -10.48
C ARG A 82 6.66 -10.52 -11.47
N ALA A 83 5.39 -10.57 -11.11
CA ALA A 83 4.31 -10.03 -11.96
C ALA A 83 4.21 -8.50 -11.98
N GLY A 84 5.09 -7.79 -11.28
CA GLY A 84 5.00 -6.35 -11.08
C GLY A 84 4.04 -5.95 -9.98
N TRP A 85 3.79 -4.64 -9.88
CA TRP A 85 2.96 -4.06 -8.82
C TRP A 85 1.58 -3.59 -9.30
N TYR A 86 1.28 -3.76 -10.60
CA TYR A 86 0.06 -3.27 -11.25
C TYR A 86 -0.17 -1.77 -11.03
N SER A 87 0.92 -1.03 -10.85
CA SER A 87 0.95 0.39 -10.51
C SER A 87 1.61 1.21 -11.62
N TYR A 88 2.72 1.87 -11.32
CA TYR A 88 3.48 2.67 -12.28
C TYR A 88 4.78 1.94 -12.61
N ASP A 89 4.75 1.06 -13.59
CA ASP A 89 5.84 0.14 -13.95
C ASP A 89 7.20 0.84 -14.17
N TRP A 90 7.18 2.10 -14.60
CA TRP A 90 8.39 2.91 -14.78
C TRP A 90 9.02 3.37 -13.45
N ILE A 91 8.27 3.31 -12.33
CA ILE A 91 8.77 3.63 -10.98
C ILE A 91 9.16 2.36 -10.23
N ASP A 92 8.28 1.36 -10.26
CA ASP A 92 8.31 0.24 -9.31
C ASP A 92 8.66 -1.11 -9.96
N ASN A 93 8.92 -1.14 -11.29
CA ASN A 93 9.25 -2.37 -12.02
C ASN A 93 10.30 -2.16 -13.15
N ASP A 94 11.16 -1.15 -13.03
CA ASP A 94 12.18 -0.80 -14.04
C ASP A 94 11.63 -0.62 -15.45
N GLY A 95 10.41 -0.14 -15.58
CA GLY A 95 9.73 0.03 -16.87
C GLY A 95 9.23 -1.26 -17.51
N ARG A 96 9.39 -2.42 -16.85
CA ARG A 96 8.83 -3.68 -17.31
C ARG A 96 7.33 -3.69 -17.03
N ALA A 97 6.53 -4.02 -18.05
CA ALA A 97 5.07 -4.09 -17.87
C ALA A 97 4.70 -5.12 -16.81
N SER A 98 3.80 -4.74 -15.90
CA SER A 98 3.17 -5.69 -14.98
C SER A 98 2.33 -6.70 -15.78
N ALA A 99 2.31 -7.96 -15.32
CA ALA A 99 1.55 -9.03 -15.97
C ALA A 99 0.07 -8.66 -16.12
N ASP A 100 -0.51 -9.04 -17.24
CA ASP A 100 -1.92 -8.89 -17.58
C ASP A 100 -2.73 -10.20 -17.41
N HIS A 101 -2.07 -11.28 -17.00
CA HIS A 101 -2.65 -12.58 -16.74
C HIS A 101 -2.05 -13.21 -15.46
N VAL A 102 -2.69 -14.26 -14.98
CA VAL A 102 -2.15 -15.08 -13.89
C VAL A 102 -1.01 -15.93 -14.45
N VAL A 103 0.19 -15.77 -13.86
CA VAL A 103 1.41 -16.51 -14.25
C VAL A 103 1.52 -17.76 -13.39
N PRO A 104 1.37 -18.98 -13.97
CA PRO A 104 1.36 -20.22 -13.19
C PRO A 104 2.61 -20.43 -12.34
N GLU A 105 3.78 -20.05 -12.88
CA GLU A 105 5.09 -20.19 -12.24
C GLU A 105 5.29 -19.29 -11.03
N LEU A 106 4.40 -18.32 -10.80
CA LEU A 106 4.44 -17.39 -9.69
C LEU A 106 3.39 -17.67 -8.61
N GLN A 107 2.71 -18.82 -8.68
CA GLN A 107 1.65 -19.17 -7.73
C GLN A 107 2.12 -19.96 -6.51
N ASP A 108 3.42 -20.21 -6.39
CA ASP A 108 4.04 -21.01 -5.33
C ASP A 108 4.58 -20.20 -4.15
N LEU A 109 4.11 -18.96 -3.97
CA LEU A 109 4.53 -18.08 -2.87
C LEU A 109 4.36 -18.78 -1.52
N GLN A 110 5.40 -18.74 -0.68
CA GLN A 110 5.45 -19.38 0.61
C GLN A 110 5.82 -18.43 1.75
N ILE A 111 5.55 -18.86 2.99
CA ILE A 111 6.04 -18.15 4.18
C ILE A 111 7.56 -18.16 4.18
N GLY A 112 8.16 -16.99 4.33
CA GLY A 112 9.61 -16.75 4.25
C GLY A 112 10.07 -16.15 2.94
N ASP A 113 9.31 -16.28 1.86
CA ASP A 113 9.63 -15.63 0.59
C ASP A 113 9.57 -14.11 0.70
N GLN A 114 10.35 -13.42 -0.11
CA GLN A 114 10.34 -11.95 -0.14
C GLN A 114 9.43 -11.42 -1.25
N ILE A 115 8.59 -10.48 -0.89
CA ILE A 115 7.84 -9.66 -1.85
C ILE A 115 8.69 -8.41 -2.12
N LEU A 116 9.50 -8.47 -3.18
CA LEU A 116 10.45 -7.39 -3.47
C LEU A 116 9.72 -6.12 -3.93
N MET A 117 10.09 -4.99 -3.32
CA MET A 117 9.63 -3.65 -3.67
C MET A 117 10.62 -2.92 -4.59
N GLY A 118 11.79 -3.49 -4.78
CA GLY A 118 12.88 -3.03 -5.61
C GLY A 118 14.05 -4.02 -5.54
N PRO A 119 15.18 -3.77 -6.20
CA PRO A 119 16.31 -4.68 -6.23
C PRO A 119 16.80 -5.06 -4.82
N GLY A 120 16.61 -6.31 -4.42
CA GLY A 120 17.06 -6.85 -3.13
C GLY A 120 16.36 -6.29 -1.89
N MET A 121 15.28 -5.51 -2.04
CA MET A 121 14.56 -4.92 -0.92
C MET A 121 13.08 -5.30 -0.95
N GLY A 122 12.57 -5.81 0.16
CA GLY A 122 11.15 -6.10 0.32
C GLY A 122 10.87 -6.90 1.59
N PRO A 123 9.63 -6.84 2.09
CA PRO A 123 9.24 -7.60 3.28
C PRO A 123 9.15 -9.10 2.97
N ALA A 124 9.48 -9.92 3.97
CA ALA A 124 9.24 -11.35 3.90
C ALA A 124 7.79 -11.69 4.26
N VAL A 125 7.21 -12.67 3.60
CA VAL A 125 5.90 -13.25 3.94
C VAL A 125 5.99 -13.89 5.33
N ARG A 126 5.09 -13.53 6.22
CA ARG A 126 5.04 -14.00 7.61
C ARG A 126 3.86 -14.90 7.92
N ALA A 127 2.75 -14.64 7.28
CA ALA A 127 1.57 -15.46 7.38
C ALA A 127 0.74 -15.32 6.11
N MET A 128 0.06 -16.38 5.73
CA MET A 128 -0.90 -16.35 4.64
C MET A 128 -1.92 -17.46 4.80
N GLU A 129 -3.13 -17.18 4.37
CA GLU A 129 -4.20 -18.15 4.25
C GLU A 129 -4.82 -17.94 2.87
N PRO A 130 -4.74 -18.95 1.97
CA PRO A 130 -5.25 -18.83 0.61
C PRO A 130 -6.68 -18.30 0.57
N ASN A 131 -6.93 -17.38 -0.35
CA ASN A 131 -8.23 -16.72 -0.56
C ASN A 131 -8.72 -15.85 0.62
N ARG A 132 -7.89 -15.63 1.64
CA ARG A 132 -8.27 -14.84 2.82
C ARG A 132 -7.31 -13.71 3.15
N TYR A 133 -6.02 -13.99 3.31
CA TYR A 133 -5.05 -12.93 3.60
C TYR A 133 -3.61 -13.31 3.27
N LEU A 134 -2.81 -12.28 3.03
CA LEU A 134 -1.36 -12.32 2.87
C LEU A 134 -0.75 -11.25 3.77
N VAL A 135 0.17 -11.64 4.66
CA VAL A 135 0.90 -10.76 5.55
C VAL A 135 2.39 -10.81 5.25
N ALA A 136 3.00 -9.67 4.99
CA ALA A 136 4.43 -9.53 4.82
C ALA A 136 4.97 -8.45 5.76
N GLY A 137 6.24 -8.57 6.20
CA GLY A 137 6.86 -7.59 7.09
C GLY A 137 7.67 -8.21 8.19
N ASP A 138 8.03 -7.39 9.18
CA ASP A 138 8.71 -7.79 10.39
C ASP A 138 8.39 -6.84 11.55
N ARG A 139 8.95 -7.13 12.73
CA ARG A 139 8.74 -6.31 13.93
C ARG A 139 9.48 -4.98 13.91
N GLU A 140 10.48 -4.84 13.08
CA GLU A 140 11.38 -3.68 13.02
C GLU A 140 10.94 -2.69 11.94
N GLY A 141 10.70 -3.18 10.72
CA GLY A 141 10.35 -2.35 9.56
C GLY A 141 8.86 -2.02 9.47
N GLY A 142 8.01 -2.96 9.79
CA GLY A 142 6.57 -2.79 9.66
C GLY A 142 5.87 -4.03 9.15
N SER A 143 4.53 -4.01 9.10
CA SER A 143 3.71 -5.07 8.52
C SER A 143 2.82 -4.53 7.42
N TRP A 144 2.60 -5.36 6.43
CA TRP A 144 1.64 -5.15 5.35
C TRP A 144 0.71 -6.35 5.25
N CYS A 145 -0.57 -6.10 5.32
CA CYS A 145 -1.61 -7.12 5.17
C CYS A 145 -2.49 -6.78 3.98
N LEU A 146 -2.70 -7.77 3.12
CA LEU A 146 -3.75 -7.80 2.11
C LEU A 146 -4.79 -8.82 2.54
N ALA A 147 -6.01 -8.37 2.87
CA ALA A 147 -7.09 -9.25 3.30
C ALA A 147 -8.24 -9.24 2.29
N LEU A 148 -8.80 -10.41 2.05
CA LEU A 148 -9.95 -10.65 1.18
C LEU A 148 -11.14 -11.02 2.05
N ASN A 149 -12.15 -10.17 2.06
CA ASN A 149 -13.39 -10.42 2.80
C ASN A 149 -14.56 -10.53 1.81
N PRO A 150 -15.47 -11.48 2.00
CA PRO A 150 -16.69 -11.54 1.20
C PRO A 150 -17.49 -10.24 1.35
N ALA A 151 -18.01 -9.74 0.23
CA ALA A 151 -18.84 -8.52 0.21
C ALA A 151 -20.00 -8.70 -0.76
N ALA A 152 -21.05 -7.87 -0.60
CA ALA A 152 -22.13 -7.84 -1.57
C ALA A 152 -21.59 -7.52 -2.96
N GLY A 153 -21.79 -8.47 -3.89
CA GLY A 153 -21.33 -8.33 -5.28
C GLY A 153 -19.85 -8.67 -5.52
N GLY A 154 -19.17 -9.38 -4.62
CA GLY A 154 -17.81 -9.87 -4.84
C GLY A 154 -16.94 -9.91 -3.60
N THR A 155 -15.70 -9.43 -3.74
CA THR A 155 -14.67 -9.46 -2.70
C THR A 155 -14.25 -8.04 -2.29
N ARG A 156 -14.12 -7.83 -1.00
CA ARG A 156 -13.55 -6.64 -0.42
C ARG A 156 -12.06 -6.85 -0.18
N LEU A 157 -11.20 -6.23 -0.98
CA LEU A 157 -9.75 -6.22 -0.79
C LEU A 157 -9.39 -5.06 0.13
N VAL A 158 -8.88 -5.38 1.32
CA VAL A 158 -8.40 -4.43 2.32
C VAL A 158 -6.89 -4.52 2.42
N SER A 159 -6.20 -3.41 2.25
CA SER A 159 -4.74 -3.29 2.41
C SER A 159 -4.45 -2.45 3.64
N ARG A 160 -3.68 -3.02 4.57
CA ARG A 160 -3.23 -2.31 5.77
C ARG A 160 -1.72 -2.34 5.90
N TRP A 161 -1.12 -1.15 6.00
CA TRP A 161 0.26 -0.97 6.41
C TRP A 161 0.32 -0.50 7.86
N ARG A 162 1.24 -1.06 8.63
CA ARG A 162 1.60 -0.60 9.98
C ARG A 162 3.09 -0.39 10.04
N VAL A 163 3.50 0.83 10.36
CA VAL A 163 4.91 1.19 10.37
C VAL A 163 5.22 1.94 11.67
N ARG A 164 6.35 1.58 12.29
CA ARG A 164 6.87 2.30 13.45
C ARG A 164 7.93 3.28 12.97
N TRP A 165 7.63 4.56 13.08
CA TRP A 165 8.55 5.61 12.74
C TRP A 165 9.16 6.22 14.00
N PRO A 166 10.50 6.21 14.20
CA PRO A 166 11.12 6.97 15.27
C PRO A 166 10.87 8.47 15.00
N LEU A 167 10.51 9.22 16.04
CA LEU A 167 10.25 10.66 15.94
C LEU A 167 11.57 11.45 15.83
N THR A 168 12.19 11.40 14.67
CA THR A 168 13.35 12.23 14.32
C THR A 168 12.98 13.24 13.24
N PRO A 169 13.65 14.41 13.16
CA PRO A 169 13.39 15.37 12.07
C PRO A 169 13.53 14.76 10.68
N ALA A 170 14.52 13.89 10.49
CA ALA A 170 14.73 13.17 9.23
C ALA A 170 13.57 12.25 8.90
N THR A 171 13.08 11.47 9.86
CA THR A 171 11.92 10.59 9.68
C THR A 171 10.66 11.39 9.37
N VAL A 172 10.42 12.50 10.06
CA VAL A 172 9.27 13.38 9.78
C VAL A 172 9.34 13.91 8.35
N PHE A 173 10.51 14.37 7.91
CA PHE A 173 10.71 14.82 6.54
C PHE A 173 10.44 13.71 5.52
N TRP A 174 11.01 12.51 5.74
CA TRP A 174 10.80 11.35 4.86
C TRP A 174 9.33 10.93 4.79
N VAL A 175 8.64 10.84 5.92
CA VAL A 175 7.20 10.50 5.95
C VAL A 175 6.38 11.50 5.15
N LEU A 176 6.67 12.79 5.30
CA LEU A 176 5.95 13.84 4.57
C LEU A 176 6.16 13.79 3.06
N LEU A 177 7.34 13.37 2.63
CA LEU A 177 7.67 13.26 1.21
C LEU A 177 7.16 11.93 0.61
N SER A 178 7.31 10.82 1.33
CA SER A 178 6.98 9.47 0.83
C SER A 178 5.50 9.12 0.97
N ASP A 179 4.80 9.64 1.97
CA ASP A 179 3.40 9.28 2.25
C ASP A 179 2.44 9.59 1.08
N PRO A 180 2.48 10.78 0.43
CA PRO A 180 1.67 11.02 -0.76
C PRO A 180 2.03 10.09 -1.93
N GLY A 181 3.31 9.80 -2.12
CA GLY A 181 3.78 8.88 -3.17
C GLY A 181 3.29 7.46 -2.94
N ALA A 182 3.45 6.95 -1.72
CA ALA A 182 2.96 5.63 -1.32
C ALA A 182 1.45 5.51 -1.52
N PHE A 183 0.68 6.55 -1.17
CA PHE A 183 -0.76 6.57 -1.44
C PHE A 183 -1.09 6.46 -2.93
N VAL A 184 -0.42 7.25 -3.78
CA VAL A 184 -0.67 7.26 -5.24
C VAL A 184 -0.36 5.89 -5.83
N MET A 185 0.76 5.28 -5.44
CA MET A 185 1.19 3.97 -5.93
C MET A 185 0.26 2.85 -5.46
N GLU A 186 -0.05 2.78 -4.16
CA GLU A 186 -0.91 1.74 -3.61
C GLU A 186 -2.35 1.86 -4.14
N ARG A 187 -2.89 3.08 -4.25
CA ARG A 187 -4.19 3.30 -4.87
C ARG A 187 -4.21 2.82 -6.32
N ARG A 188 -3.13 3.03 -7.08
CA ARG A 188 -3.00 2.54 -8.45
C ARG A 188 -2.91 1.03 -8.48
N MET A 189 -2.14 0.41 -7.59
CA MET A 189 -2.03 -1.04 -7.41
C MET A 189 -3.40 -1.68 -7.15
N LEU A 190 -4.15 -1.21 -6.16
CA LEU A 190 -5.47 -1.73 -5.83
C LEU A 190 -6.44 -1.65 -7.02
N LYS A 191 -6.42 -0.53 -7.75
CA LYS A 191 -7.21 -0.37 -8.98
C LYS A 191 -6.70 -1.27 -10.11
N GLY A 192 -5.40 -1.48 -10.19
CA GLY A 192 -4.76 -2.36 -11.16
C GLY A 192 -5.13 -3.83 -10.96
N ILE A 193 -5.17 -4.28 -9.69
CA ILE A 193 -5.67 -5.61 -9.33
C ILE A 193 -7.14 -5.75 -9.74
N LYS A 194 -7.98 -4.80 -9.32
CA LYS A 194 -9.42 -4.80 -9.66
C LYS A 194 -9.65 -4.93 -11.17
N ALA A 195 -8.98 -4.10 -11.96
CA ALA A 195 -9.16 -4.09 -13.42
C ALA A 195 -8.76 -5.42 -14.08
N ARG A 196 -7.70 -6.07 -13.60
CA ARG A 196 -7.21 -7.36 -14.10
C ARG A 196 -8.16 -8.50 -13.76
N VAL A 197 -8.57 -8.57 -12.50
CA VAL A 197 -9.51 -9.60 -12.04
C VAL A 197 -10.84 -9.50 -12.78
N GLU A 198 -11.44 -8.32 -12.85
CA GLU A 198 -12.72 -8.11 -13.52
C GLU A 198 -12.62 -8.28 -15.03
N GLY A 199 -11.48 -7.91 -15.64
CA GLY A 199 -11.21 -8.15 -17.07
C GLY A 199 -11.04 -9.62 -17.40
N ALA A 200 -10.36 -10.40 -16.57
CA ALA A 200 -10.19 -11.84 -16.73
C ALA A 200 -11.53 -12.61 -16.62
N ALA A 201 -12.39 -12.18 -15.68
CA ALA A 201 -13.71 -12.78 -15.51
C ALA A 201 -14.60 -12.61 -16.75
N VAL A 202 -14.54 -11.45 -17.43
CA VAL A 202 -15.28 -11.21 -18.67
C VAL A 202 -14.74 -12.09 -19.82
N GLY A 203 -13.42 -12.28 -19.91
CA GLY A 203 -12.78 -13.11 -20.93
C GLY A 203 -13.04 -14.60 -20.77
N SER A 204 -13.32 -15.10 -19.57
CA SER A 204 -13.63 -16.52 -19.30
C SER A 204 -15.12 -16.86 -19.51
N ALA A 205 -15.99 -15.88 -19.58
CA ALA A 205 -17.44 -16.05 -19.79
C ALA A 205 -17.89 -15.92 -21.27
N ALA A 206 -16.96 -15.58 -22.16
CA ALA A 206 -17.18 -15.46 -23.60
C ALA A 206 -16.66 -16.68 -24.36
#